data_aa9b93c61e60ddff91f2b54e2119a98e
#
_entry.id   aa9b93c61e60ddff91f2b54e2119a98e
#
_cell.length_a   1.000
_cell.length_b   1.000
_cell.length_c   1.000
_cell.angle_alpha   90.00
_cell.angle_beta   90.00
_cell.angle_gamma   90.00
#
_symmetry.space_group_name_H-M   'P 1'
#
loop_
_entity.id
_entity.type
_entity.pdbx_description
1 polymer ?
#
loop_
_entity_poly.entity_id
_entity_poly.type
_entity_poly.pdbx_seq_one_letter_code
_entity_poly.pdbx_strand_id
1 'polypeptide(L)'
;MTAGNDFDSEMAQPELFSALLTPHRSLNRTGFLVLMGFLSAVSFAAGLAFLLMGAWPVLGFFGLDVLAIYWAFRINFRHARATEEIWVTPSELRVRRVSHRGRVVEFVLNPLWVQLDQKTHAEFGIEKLYLVSKGRRVSIGSFLGPDEKANFAKALLAALQAARRGPSYNPLS
;
A
#
# COMPACT_ATOMS: atom_id res chain seq x y z
N MET A 1 24.19 29.54 27.52
CA MET A 1 23.81 30.26 26.27
C MET A 1 23.53 29.20 25.23
N THR A 2 22.31 28.75 25.18
CA THR A 2 21.83 27.69 24.29
C THR A 2 21.07 28.39 23.17
N ALA A 3 21.72 28.56 22.03
CA ALA A 3 21.06 29.00 20.82
C ALA A 3 20.25 27.79 20.34
N GLY A 4 19.00 27.74 20.76
CA GLY A 4 18.06 26.70 20.30
C GLY A 4 17.64 26.98 18.87
N ASN A 5 17.53 25.94 18.19
CA ASN A 5 16.92 25.54 16.93
C ASN A 5 15.63 26.30 16.53
N ASP A 6 15.73 27.61 16.32
CA ASP A 6 14.60 28.43 15.84
C ASP A 6 14.41 28.33 14.29
N PHE A 7 15.34 27.63 13.61
CA PHE A 7 15.26 27.47 12.13
C PHE A 7 14.33 26.35 11.66
N ASP A 8 13.95 25.41 12.52
CA ASP A 8 13.08 24.30 12.15
C ASP A 8 11.59 24.63 12.25
N SER A 9 11.22 25.70 12.93
CA SER A 9 9.82 26.12 13.10
C SER A 9 9.31 27.08 12.02
N GLU A 10 10.17 27.61 11.16
CA GLU A 10 9.80 28.72 10.26
C GLU A 10 9.31 28.28 8.88
N MET A 11 9.28 26.98 8.57
CA MET A 11 8.79 26.48 7.28
C MET A 11 7.92 25.21 7.35
N ALA A 12 7.26 24.95 8.45
CA ALA A 12 6.20 23.94 8.48
C ALA A 12 4.99 24.50 7.74
N GLN A 13 5.00 24.39 6.41
CA GLN A 13 3.80 24.69 5.62
C GLN A 13 2.64 23.82 6.13
N PRO A 14 1.43 24.39 6.28
CA PRO A 14 0.30 23.62 6.78
C PRO A 14 0.09 22.42 5.90
N GLU A 15 0.11 21.24 6.51
CA GLU A 15 -0.20 20.00 5.85
C GLU A 15 -1.69 20.00 5.50
N LEU A 16 -2.01 20.02 4.22
CA LEU A 16 -3.40 20.02 3.74
C LEU A 16 -3.97 18.61 3.71
N PHE A 17 -3.12 17.62 3.54
CA PHE A 17 -3.52 16.22 3.46
C PHE A 17 -2.31 15.31 3.68
N SER A 18 -2.53 14.25 4.47
CA SER A 18 -1.59 13.17 4.67
C SER A 18 -2.31 11.84 4.62
N ALA A 19 -1.78 10.92 3.88
CA ALA A 19 -2.32 9.56 3.81
C ALA A 19 -1.20 8.53 3.76
N LEU A 20 -1.23 7.61 4.72
CA LEU A 20 -0.43 6.40 4.71
C LEU A 20 -1.27 5.25 4.16
N LEU A 21 -0.95 4.85 2.95
CA LEU A 21 -1.63 3.75 2.26
C LEU A 21 -0.84 2.46 2.50
N THR A 22 -1.51 1.46 3.05
CA THR A 22 -0.93 0.13 3.30
C THR A 22 -1.81 -0.95 2.68
N PRO A 23 -1.24 -1.97 2.04
CA PRO A 23 -2.02 -3.10 1.54
C PRO A 23 -2.76 -3.81 2.67
N HIS A 24 -4.04 -4.08 2.48
CA HIS A 24 -4.78 -4.94 3.40
C HIS A 24 -4.22 -6.35 3.37
N ARG A 25 -3.97 -6.90 4.55
CA ARG A 25 -3.57 -8.30 4.71
C ARG A 25 -4.79 -9.12 5.05
N SER A 26 -5.17 -10.03 4.18
CA SER A 26 -6.26 -10.97 4.41
C SER A 26 -5.97 -11.97 5.55
N LEU A 27 -4.70 -12.29 5.80
CA LEU A 27 -4.26 -13.13 6.91
C LEU A 27 -3.19 -12.44 7.75
N ASN A 28 -3.38 -12.45 9.06
CA ASN A 28 -2.33 -12.06 10.02
C ASN A 28 -1.37 -13.23 10.26
N ARG A 29 -0.28 -13.00 11.01
CA ARG A 29 0.71 -14.04 11.31
C ARG A 29 0.12 -15.25 12.02
N THR A 30 -0.78 -15.02 12.97
CA THR A 30 -1.43 -16.08 13.74
C THR A 30 -2.33 -16.93 12.84
N GLY A 31 -3.16 -16.30 12.02
CA GLY A 31 -4.02 -17.01 11.07
C GLY A 31 -3.22 -17.86 10.07
N PHE A 32 -2.08 -17.34 9.59
CA PHE A 32 -1.16 -18.10 8.74
C PHE A 32 -0.59 -19.32 9.46
N LEU A 33 -0.13 -19.18 10.72
CA LEU A 33 0.42 -20.30 11.49
C LEU A 33 -0.64 -21.37 11.78
N VAL A 34 -1.85 -20.95 12.11
CA VAL A 34 -2.98 -21.88 12.34
C VAL A 34 -3.31 -22.64 11.05
N LEU A 35 -3.43 -21.92 9.92
CA LEU A 35 -3.70 -22.55 8.61
C LEU A 35 -2.61 -23.55 8.22
N MET A 36 -1.34 -23.15 8.35
CA MET A 36 -0.20 -24.02 8.02
C MET A 36 -0.10 -25.22 8.98
N GLY A 37 -0.35 -25.01 10.25
CA GLY A 37 -0.40 -26.11 11.24
C GLY A 37 -1.48 -27.12 10.92
N PHE A 38 -2.70 -26.65 10.64
CA PHE A 38 -3.81 -27.50 10.23
C PHE A 38 -3.51 -28.28 8.93
N LEU A 39 -3.06 -27.58 7.89
CA LEU A 39 -2.71 -28.18 6.61
C LEU A 39 -1.60 -29.24 6.76
N SER A 40 -0.56 -28.93 7.53
CA SER A 40 0.54 -29.86 7.79
C SER A 40 0.08 -31.10 8.55
N ALA A 41 -0.80 -30.94 9.55
CA ALA A 41 -1.35 -32.05 10.31
C ALA A 41 -2.19 -33.00 9.44
N VAL A 42 -3.08 -32.44 8.61
CA VAL A 42 -3.91 -33.22 7.67
C VAL A 42 -3.04 -33.94 6.64
N SER A 43 -2.09 -33.21 6.01
CA SER A 43 -1.18 -33.80 5.03
C SER A 43 -0.31 -34.91 5.63
N PHE A 44 0.18 -34.69 6.85
CA PHE A 44 0.99 -35.71 7.55
C PHE A 44 0.15 -36.96 7.86
N ALA A 45 -1.07 -36.80 8.40
CA ALA A 45 -1.95 -37.92 8.70
C ALA A 45 -2.32 -38.73 7.45
N ALA A 46 -2.68 -38.05 6.35
CA ALA A 46 -2.95 -38.67 5.07
C ALA A 46 -1.72 -39.38 4.53
N GLY A 47 -0.57 -38.71 4.50
CA GLY A 47 0.69 -39.28 4.03
C GLY A 47 1.14 -40.52 4.82
N LEU A 48 0.94 -40.51 6.14
CA LEU A 48 1.21 -41.68 6.99
C LEU A 48 0.29 -42.84 6.66
N ALA A 49 -0.98 -42.60 6.42
CA ALA A 49 -1.93 -43.66 6.01
C ALA A 49 -1.49 -44.30 4.70
N PHE A 50 -1.12 -43.54 3.69
CA PHE A 50 -0.60 -44.03 2.42
C PHE A 50 0.73 -44.77 2.56
N LEU A 51 1.59 -44.31 3.46
CA LEU A 51 2.87 -44.98 3.78
C LEU A 51 2.63 -46.38 4.34
N LEU A 52 1.68 -46.55 5.27
CA LEU A 52 1.30 -47.81 5.85
C LEU A 52 0.69 -48.77 4.82
N MET A 53 0.05 -48.24 3.77
CA MET A 53 -0.46 -49.00 2.63
C MET A 53 0.61 -49.34 1.57
N GLY A 54 1.88 -49.00 1.83
CA GLY A 54 3.00 -49.27 0.92
C GLY A 54 3.20 -48.21 -0.19
N ALA A 55 2.40 -47.15 -0.20
CA ALA A 55 2.47 -46.10 -1.20
C ALA A 55 3.42 -44.95 -0.75
N TRP A 56 4.69 -45.29 -0.44
CA TRP A 56 5.67 -44.35 0.09
C TRP A 56 5.91 -43.08 -0.76
N PRO A 57 5.82 -43.09 -2.13
CA PRO A 57 6.05 -41.85 -2.89
C PRO A 57 4.97 -40.80 -2.64
N VAL A 58 3.77 -41.17 -2.22
CA VAL A 58 2.65 -40.29 -1.96
C VAL A 58 2.94 -39.36 -0.77
N LEU A 59 3.68 -39.83 0.24
CA LEU A 59 4.12 -39.01 1.37
C LEU A 59 4.97 -37.80 0.90
N GLY A 60 5.84 -38.02 -0.10
CA GLY A 60 6.66 -36.97 -0.68
C GLY A 60 5.82 -35.88 -1.34
N PHE A 61 4.74 -36.23 -2.04
CA PHE A 61 3.84 -35.26 -2.66
C PHE A 61 3.11 -34.39 -1.62
N PHE A 62 2.60 -34.98 -0.53
CA PHE A 62 1.98 -34.22 0.55
C PHE A 62 2.96 -33.22 1.19
N GLY A 63 4.21 -33.58 1.37
CA GLY A 63 5.25 -32.67 1.86
C GLY A 63 5.53 -31.53 0.86
N LEU A 64 5.56 -31.85 -0.43
CA LEU A 64 5.78 -30.86 -1.48
C LEU A 64 4.63 -29.86 -1.58
N ASP A 65 3.37 -30.31 -1.46
CA ASP A 65 2.20 -29.44 -1.46
C ASP A 65 2.23 -28.43 -0.31
N VAL A 66 2.53 -28.87 0.91
CA VAL A 66 2.67 -28.00 2.08
C VAL A 66 3.78 -26.98 1.85
N LEU A 67 4.91 -27.41 1.29
CA LEU A 67 6.04 -26.52 0.99
C LEU A 67 5.66 -25.50 -0.09
N ALA A 68 4.97 -25.90 -1.13
CA ALA A 68 4.53 -25.00 -2.20
C ALA A 68 3.55 -23.95 -1.69
N ILE A 69 2.59 -24.34 -0.84
CA ILE A 69 1.65 -23.40 -0.19
C ILE A 69 2.40 -22.45 0.73
N TYR A 70 3.32 -22.95 1.56
CA TYR A 70 4.17 -22.09 2.40
C TYR A 70 4.93 -21.04 1.57
N TRP A 71 5.52 -21.45 0.46
CA TRP A 71 6.27 -20.58 -0.43
C TRP A 71 5.37 -19.52 -1.08
N ALA A 72 4.18 -19.91 -1.55
CA ALA A 72 3.20 -18.99 -2.12
C ALA A 72 2.81 -17.89 -1.11
N PHE A 73 2.51 -18.29 0.14
CA PHE A 73 2.21 -17.32 1.20
C PHE A 73 3.42 -16.44 1.53
N ARG A 74 4.63 -17.01 1.60
CA ARG A 74 5.84 -16.25 1.89
C ARG A 74 6.11 -15.17 0.82
N ILE A 75 5.86 -15.49 -0.45
CA ILE A 75 5.96 -14.50 -1.54
C ILE A 75 4.89 -13.43 -1.38
N ASN A 76 3.64 -13.83 -1.13
CA ASN A 76 2.52 -12.90 -0.95
C ASN A 76 2.75 -11.94 0.22
N PHE A 77 3.21 -12.44 1.38
CA PHE A 77 3.53 -11.59 2.53
C PHE A 77 4.69 -10.62 2.30
N ARG A 78 5.63 -10.95 1.42
CA ARG A 78 6.69 -10.02 1.03
C ARG A 78 6.12 -8.84 0.24
N HIS A 79 5.23 -9.10 -0.71
CA HIS A 79 4.59 -8.05 -1.51
C HIS A 79 3.70 -7.13 -0.67
N ALA A 80 3.07 -7.63 0.38
CA ALA A 80 2.22 -6.87 1.28
C ALA A 80 2.96 -5.92 2.25
N ARG A 81 4.29 -5.78 2.14
CA ARG A 81 5.09 -4.83 2.93
C ARG A 81 5.33 -3.50 2.23
N ALA A 82 4.87 -3.35 1.00
CA ALA A 82 4.98 -2.07 0.31
C ALA A 82 4.08 -1.05 0.99
N THR A 83 4.59 0.16 1.21
CA THR A 83 3.80 1.29 1.74
C THR A 83 3.91 2.45 0.78
N GLU A 84 2.85 3.24 0.71
CA GLU A 84 2.80 4.47 -0.07
C GLU A 84 2.32 5.58 0.84
N GLU A 85 3.13 6.62 0.98
CA GLU A 85 2.83 7.80 1.77
C GLU A 85 2.63 8.97 0.82
N ILE A 86 1.57 9.72 1.02
CA ILE A 86 1.21 10.85 0.17
C ILE A 86 0.95 12.06 1.06
N TRP A 87 1.69 13.13 0.83
CA TRP A 87 1.53 14.41 1.52
C TRP A 87 1.24 15.52 0.52
N VAL A 88 0.32 16.38 0.87
CA VAL A 88 -0.03 17.57 0.10
C VAL A 88 0.14 18.79 0.99
N THR A 89 1.01 19.69 0.56
CA THR A 89 1.16 21.05 1.10
C THR A 89 0.76 22.06 0.03
N PRO A 90 0.64 23.35 0.34
CA PRO A 90 0.36 24.38 -0.68
C PRO A 90 1.39 24.44 -1.81
N SER A 91 2.66 24.09 -1.53
CA SER A 91 3.76 24.20 -2.49
C SER A 91 4.14 22.89 -3.16
N GLU A 92 3.92 21.75 -2.52
CA GLU A 92 4.36 20.45 -3.03
C GLU A 92 3.38 19.30 -2.73
N LEU A 93 3.33 18.37 -3.65
CA LEU A 93 2.73 17.05 -3.49
C LEU A 93 3.85 16.03 -3.50
N ARG A 94 4.04 15.34 -2.38
CA ARG A 94 5.09 14.33 -2.20
C ARG A 94 4.46 12.95 -2.14
N VAL A 95 4.95 12.05 -2.98
CA VAL A 95 4.57 10.63 -3.00
C VAL A 95 5.81 9.81 -2.70
N ARG A 96 5.85 9.17 -1.54
CA ARG A 96 6.94 8.30 -1.12
C ARG A 96 6.47 6.86 -1.13
N ARG A 97 7.18 6.02 -1.86
CA ARG A 97 6.94 4.59 -1.92
C ARG A 97 8.08 3.83 -1.29
N VAL A 98 7.75 2.95 -0.38
CA VAL A 98 8.69 1.98 0.16
C VAL A 98 8.33 0.62 -0.42
N SER A 99 9.22 0.08 -1.25
CA SER A 99 9.06 -1.28 -1.80
C SER A 99 9.24 -2.33 -0.69
N HIS A 100 8.69 -3.52 -0.90
CA HIS A 100 8.90 -4.68 -0.03
C HIS A 100 10.39 -5.03 0.22
N ARG A 101 11.31 -4.57 -0.63
CA ARG A 101 12.77 -4.73 -0.49
C ARG A 101 13.45 -3.55 0.22
N GLY A 102 12.67 -2.61 0.77
CA GLY A 102 13.20 -1.40 1.42
C GLY A 102 13.67 -0.31 0.46
N ARG A 103 13.50 -0.47 -0.87
CA ARG A 103 13.81 0.59 -1.83
C ARG A 103 12.79 1.70 -1.68
N VAL A 104 13.26 2.90 -1.39
CA VAL A 104 12.45 4.11 -1.32
C VAL A 104 12.52 4.81 -2.68
N VAL A 105 11.35 5.15 -3.21
CA VAL A 105 11.20 5.99 -4.41
C VAL A 105 10.30 7.15 -4.02
N GLU A 106 10.77 8.36 -4.29
CA GLU A 106 10.06 9.58 -3.95
C GLU A 106 9.80 10.40 -5.20
N PHE A 107 8.57 10.90 -5.32
CA PHE A 107 8.15 11.81 -6.38
C PHE A 107 7.68 13.10 -5.71
N VAL A 108 8.29 14.21 -6.11
CA VAL A 108 7.86 15.55 -5.70
C VAL A 108 7.24 16.23 -6.91
N LEU A 109 5.99 16.62 -6.78
CA LEU A 109 5.18 17.23 -7.82
C LEU A 109 4.62 18.56 -7.32
N ASN A 110 4.39 19.50 -8.21
CA ASN A 110 3.73 20.76 -7.85
C ASN A 110 2.21 20.57 -7.90
N PRO A 111 1.47 20.76 -6.79
CA PRO A 111 0.03 20.54 -6.70
C PRO A 111 -0.79 21.39 -7.67
N LEU A 112 -0.25 22.56 -8.10
CA LEU A 112 -0.91 23.44 -9.06
C LEU A 112 -1.03 22.80 -10.46
N TRP A 113 -0.06 21.96 -10.84
CA TRP A 113 0.05 21.35 -12.16
C TRP A 113 -0.36 19.86 -12.18
N VAL A 114 -0.65 19.29 -11.00
CA VAL A 114 -1.04 17.89 -10.90
C VAL A 114 -2.52 17.74 -11.20
N GLN A 115 -2.85 16.77 -12.04
CA GLN A 115 -4.21 16.31 -12.27
C GLN A 115 -4.34 14.87 -11.79
N LEU A 116 -5.46 14.56 -11.14
CA LEU A 116 -5.81 13.18 -10.77
C LEU A 116 -6.61 12.58 -11.92
N ASP A 117 -6.03 11.59 -12.59
CA ASP A 117 -6.67 10.82 -13.64
C ASP A 117 -7.15 9.48 -13.07
N GLN A 118 -8.41 9.13 -13.36
CA GLN A 118 -9.09 7.94 -12.84
C GLN A 118 -9.49 7.06 -14.00
N LYS A 119 -8.98 5.83 -14.01
CA LYS A 119 -9.47 4.81 -14.93
C LYS A 119 -10.57 4.03 -14.25
N THR A 120 -11.80 4.19 -14.73
CA THR A 120 -13.00 3.55 -14.17
C THR A 120 -13.44 2.41 -15.07
N HIS A 121 -13.81 1.29 -14.47
CA HIS A 121 -14.49 0.18 -15.13
C HIS A 121 -15.98 0.21 -14.79
N ALA A 122 -16.85 -0.08 -15.77
CA ALA A 122 -18.30 0.04 -15.61
C ALA A 122 -18.88 -0.83 -14.47
N GLU A 123 -18.31 -2.02 -14.24
CA GLU A 123 -18.79 -2.98 -13.25
C GLU A 123 -17.98 -2.93 -11.93
N PHE A 124 -16.70 -2.57 -11.98
CA PHE A 124 -15.78 -2.70 -10.84
C PHE A 124 -15.37 -1.37 -10.21
N GLY A 125 -15.91 -0.22 -10.70
CA GLY A 125 -15.57 1.09 -10.18
C GLY A 125 -14.16 1.55 -10.59
N ILE A 126 -13.44 2.26 -9.69
CA ILE A 126 -12.13 2.82 -10.01
C ILE A 126 -11.06 1.71 -10.03
N GLU A 127 -10.58 1.40 -11.21
CA GLU A 127 -9.51 0.41 -11.42
C GLU A 127 -8.14 0.98 -11.03
N LYS A 128 -7.80 2.18 -11.53
CA LYS A 128 -6.47 2.78 -11.33
C LYS A 128 -6.58 4.29 -11.11
N LEU A 129 -5.69 4.79 -10.25
CA LEU A 129 -5.50 6.21 -10.00
C LEU A 129 -4.11 6.63 -10.48
N TYR A 130 -4.04 7.77 -11.15
CA TYR A 130 -2.79 8.34 -11.63
C TYR A 130 -2.69 9.82 -11.28
N LEU A 131 -1.53 10.23 -10.82
CA LEU A 131 -1.14 11.63 -10.79
C LEU A 131 -0.46 11.97 -12.11
N VAL A 132 -0.98 12.95 -12.82
CA VAL A 132 -0.44 13.40 -14.10
C VAL A 132 0.09 14.81 -13.91
N SER A 133 1.37 15.02 -14.21
CA SER A 133 2.02 16.34 -14.15
C SER A 133 3.11 16.43 -15.21
N LYS A 134 3.04 17.46 -16.04
CA LYS A 134 4.05 17.75 -17.10
C LYS A 134 4.40 16.52 -17.96
N GLY A 135 3.38 15.75 -18.38
CA GLY A 135 3.55 14.54 -19.20
C GLY A 135 4.03 13.30 -18.43
N ARG A 136 4.35 13.42 -17.14
CA ARG A 136 4.66 12.27 -16.27
C ARG A 136 3.39 11.72 -15.64
N ARG A 137 3.29 10.41 -15.63
CA ARG A 137 2.15 9.68 -15.04
C ARG A 137 2.65 8.78 -13.92
N VAL A 138 2.19 9.02 -12.70
CA VAL A 138 2.55 8.25 -11.51
C VAL A 138 1.28 7.56 -11.02
N SER A 139 1.26 6.22 -11.04
CA SER A 139 0.14 5.44 -10.48
C SER A 139 0.17 5.54 -8.96
N ILE A 140 -0.95 5.69 -8.29
CA ILE A 140 -1.07 5.76 -6.83
C ILE A 140 -2.16 4.81 -6.33
N GLY A 141 -2.03 4.34 -5.07
CA GLY A 141 -3.04 3.51 -4.41
C GLY A 141 -3.34 2.22 -5.17
N SER A 142 -2.34 1.59 -5.82
CA SER A 142 -2.54 0.40 -6.66
C SER A 142 -3.11 -0.80 -5.91
N PHE A 143 -2.91 -0.87 -4.61
CA PHE A 143 -3.36 -1.95 -3.72
C PHE A 143 -4.67 -1.65 -2.97
N LEU A 144 -5.24 -0.47 -3.15
CA LEU A 144 -6.56 -0.11 -2.60
C LEU A 144 -7.67 -0.80 -3.38
N GLY A 145 -8.76 -1.15 -2.68
CA GLY A 145 -10.00 -1.59 -3.31
C GLY A 145 -10.70 -0.45 -4.07
N PRO A 146 -11.71 -0.76 -4.91
CA PRO A 146 -12.41 0.26 -5.70
C PRO A 146 -13.05 1.37 -4.85
N ASP A 147 -13.73 1.00 -3.76
CA ASP A 147 -14.39 1.95 -2.85
C ASP A 147 -13.38 2.80 -2.08
N GLU A 148 -12.27 2.18 -1.65
CA GLU A 148 -11.17 2.88 -0.99
C GLU A 148 -10.51 3.87 -1.94
N LYS A 149 -10.31 3.48 -3.22
CA LYS A 149 -9.80 4.38 -4.27
C LYS A 149 -10.73 5.57 -4.49
N ALA A 150 -12.04 5.34 -4.47
CA ALA A 150 -13.04 6.41 -4.64
C ALA A 150 -12.98 7.42 -3.49
N ASN A 151 -12.94 6.93 -2.24
CA ASN A 151 -12.85 7.79 -1.06
C ASN A 151 -11.51 8.54 -1.01
N PHE A 152 -10.40 7.84 -1.30
CA PHE A 152 -9.08 8.43 -1.37
C PHE A 152 -8.98 9.49 -2.47
N ALA A 153 -9.48 9.21 -3.67
CA ALA A 153 -9.50 10.15 -4.78
C ALA A 153 -10.27 11.42 -4.45
N LYS A 154 -11.43 11.30 -3.79
CA LYS A 154 -12.23 12.44 -3.35
C LYS A 154 -11.48 13.31 -2.35
N ALA A 155 -10.85 12.71 -1.36
CA ALA A 155 -10.07 13.43 -0.35
C ALA A 155 -8.84 14.12 -0.97
N LEU A 156 -8.12 13.43 -1.83
CA LEU A 156 -6.95 13.97 -2.52
C LEU A 156 -7.33 15.12 -3.47
N LEU A 157 -8.44 15.02 -4.20
CA LEU A 157 -8.94 16.11 -5.04
C LEU A 157 -9.29 17.34 -4.21
N ALA A 158 -9.92 17.17 -3.05
CA ALA A 158 -10.23 18.28 -2.15
C ALA A 158 -8.95 18.98 -1.66
N ALA A 159 -7.92 18.20 -1.30
CA ALA A 159 -6.63 18.74 -0.88
C ALA A 159 -5.91 19.48 -2.01
N LEU A 160 -5.91 18.95 -3.23
CA LEU A 160 -5.35 19.62 -4.40
C LEU A 160 -6.08 20.94 -4.73
N GLN A 161 -7.40 20.96 -4.57
CA GLN A 161 -8.19 22.19 -4.72
C GLN A 161 -7.88 23.21 -3.62
N ALA A 162 -7.66 22.76 -2.38
CA ALA A 162 -7.25 23.63 -1.28
C ALA A 162 -5.85 24.22 -1.54
N ALA A 163 -4.90 23.40 -2.02
CA ALA A 163 -3.57 23.87 -2.40
C ALA A 163 -3.62 24.93 -3.51
N ARG A 164 -4.50 24.76 -4.51
CA ARG A 164 -4.66 25.73 -5.61
C ARG A 164 -5.29 27.06 -5.19
N ARG A 165 -6.14 27.04 -4.16
CA ARG A 165 -6.74 28.26 -3.62
C ARG A 165 -5.75 29.12 -2.81
N GLY A 166 -4.62 28.54 -2.40
CA GLY A 166 -3.65 29.18 -1.55
C GLY A 166 -4.10 29.32 -0.09
N PRO A 167 -3.25 29.84 0.80
CA PRO A 167 -3.63 30.12 2.16
C PRO A 167 -4.76 31.17 2.18
N SER A 168 -5.87 30.86 2.84
CA SER A 168 -6.93 31.84 3.06
C SER A 168 -6.42 32.87 4.07
N TYR A 169 -6.01 34.02 3.60
CA TYR A 169 -5.73 35.16 4.45
C TYR A 169 -7.04 35.66 5.06
N ASN A 170 -7.21 35.47 6.35
CA ASN A 170 -8.32 36.08 7.08
C ASN A 170 -7.84 37.48 7.56
N PRO A 171 -8.32 38.58 6.95
CA PRO A 171 -7.88 39.92 7.32
C PRO A 171 -8.43 40.42 8.68
N LEU A 172 -9.15 39.56 9.42
CA LEU A 172 -9.86 39.93 10.66
C LEU A 172 -9.35 39.18 11.90
N SER A 173 -8.15 38.60 11.87
CA SER A 173 -7.50 38.01 13.07
C SER A 173 -6.37 38.86 13.54
#